data_d35f079d3229609881e6fd5faa83fe76
#
_entry.id   d35f079d3229609881e6fd5faa83fe76
#
_cell.length_a   1.000
_cell.length_b   1.000
_cell.length_c   1.000
_cell.angle_alpha   90.00
_cell.angle_beta   90.00
_cell.angle_gamma   90.00
#
_symmetry.space_group_name_H-M   'P 1'
#
loop_
_entity.id
_entity.type
_entity.pdbx_description
1 polymer ?
#
loop_
_entity_poly.entity_id
_entity_poly.type
_entity_poly.pdbx_seq_one_letter_code
_entity_poly.pdbx_strand_id
1 'polypeptide(L)'
;MNDHYFTKRVLSFPSQDLRAPEKALRDDYAKNPAADMWGIWQGVFGLAANQLIVMSAHTGPTDGWRSFDGCEVEAVWVLRATARPQSAAPLTRAGVYVFRDFWLPYEHVAEAVELSSAAWKTFEGAAAYSAEPMGLFAPAQALPDSQECLLHLLTWYPDFTSWETSRQSDPAAMQRFIARRELTRSTRAVATRLIFPC
;
A
#
# COMPACT_ATOMS: atom_id res chain seq x y z
N MET A 1 12.36 -13.71 -7.81
CA MET A 1 12.17 -12.27 -7.56
C MET A 1 10.86 -11.90 -8.20
N ASN A 2 9.94 -11.26 -7.48
CA ASN A 2 8.65 -10.88 -8.06
C ASN A 2 8.89 -9.68 -9.00
N ASP A 3 8.67 -9.86 -10.29
CA ASP A 3 8.87 -8.81 -11.31
C ASP A 3 7.62 -7.92 -11.48
N HIS A 4 6.81 -7.80 -10.43
CA HIS A 4 5.64 -6.93 -10.44
C HIS A 4 5.99 -5.54 -9.92
N TYR A 5 5.69 -4.56 -10.74
CA TYR A 5 5.81 -3.14 -10.42
C TYR A 5 4.43 -2.54 -10.17
N PHE A 6 4.40 -1.52 -9.35
CA PHE A 6 3.18 -0.82 -8.99
C PHE A 6 3.43 0.68 -8.98
N THR A 7 2.40 1.44 -9.27
CA THR A 7 2.42 2.87 -9.01
C THR A 7 1.32 3.22 -8.03
N LYS A 8 1.71 3.80 -6.87
CA LYS A 8 0.79 4.37 -5.88
C LYS A 8 0.69 5.87 -6.12
N ARG A 9 -0.54 6.38 -6.20
CA ARG A 9 -0.84 7.81 -6.31
C ARG A 9 -1.78 8.25 -5.22
N VAL A 10 -1.61 9.48 -4.77
CA VAL A 10 -2.62 10.22 -4.02
C VAL A 10 -3.17 11.29 -4.95
N LEU A 11 -4.45 11.20 -5.25
CA LEU A 11 -5.17 12.12 -6.13
C LEU A 11 -6.10 12.99 -5.30
N SER A 12 -6.12 14.27 -5.56
CA SER A 12 -6.99 15.26 -4.91
C SER A 12 -7.96 15.84 -5.94
N PHE A 13 -9.21 16.00 -5.56
CA PHE A 13 -10.30 16.46 -6.41
C PHE A 13 -10.88 17.75 -5.88
N PRO A 14 -11.46 18.62 -6.75
CA PRO A 14 -12.09 19.86 -6.31
C PRO A 14 -13.31 19.68 -5.38
N SER A 15 -13.95 18.50 -5.42
CA SER A 15 -15.14 18.16 -4.65
C SER A 15 -14.87 17.01 -3.66
N GLN A 16 -15.58 17.02 -2.53
CA GLN A 16 -15.62 15.88 -1.60
C GLN A 16 -16.57 14.77 -2.06
N ASP A 17 -17.45 15.03 -3.04
CA ASP A 17 -18.24 13.99 -3.69
C ASP A 17 -17.36 13.28 -4.74
N LEU A 18 -16.87 12.13 -4.37
CA LEU A 18 -15.94 11.34 -5.17
C LEU A 18 -16.61 10.33 -6.12
N ARG A 19 -17.95 10.26 -6.17
CA ARG A 19 -18.69 9.29 -7.02
C ARG A 19 -18.40 9.46 -8.51
N ALA A 20 -18.44 10.70 -9.01
CA ALA A 20 -18.12 10.99 -10.39
C ALA A 20 -16.62 10.80 -10.72
N PRO A 21 -15.67 11.31 -9.93
CA PRO A 21 -14.25 11.00 -10.08
C PRO A 21 -13.93 9.51 -10.05
N GLU A 22 -14.49 8.75 -9.11
CA GLU A 22 -14.29 7.30 -9.04
C GLU A 22 -14.73 6.59 -10.32
N LYS A 23 -15.96 6.90 -10.80
CA LYS A 23 -16.47 6.33 -12.05
C LYS A 23 -15.56 6.67 -13.22
N ALA A 24 -15.12 7.91 -13.33
CA ALA A 24 -14.26 8.34 -14.42
C ALA A 24 -12.89 7.65 -14.40
N LEU A 25 -12.30 7.45 -13.21
CA LEU A 25 -11.08 6.66 -13.04
C LEU A 25 -11.26 5.21 -13.51
N ARG A 26 -12.35 4.56 -13.14
CA ARG A 26 -12.68 3.18 -13.58
C ARG A 26 -12.78 3.10 -15.10
N ASP A 27 -13.51 4.03 -15.70
CA ASP A 27 -13.73 4.10 -17.15
C ASP A 27 -12.41 4.35 -17.92
N ASP A 28 -11.50 5.15 -17.36
CA ASP A 28 -10.20 5.44 -17.95
C ASP A 28 -9.28 4.21 -17.91
N TYR A 29 -9.17 3.56 -16.75
CA TYR A 29 -8.36 2.35 -16.63
C TYR A 29 -8.89 1.20 -17.48
N ALA A 30 -10.20 1.03 -17.62
CA ALA A 30 -10.79 0.02 -18.48
C ALA A 30 -10.40 0.19 -19.97
N LYS A 31 -10.02 1.39 -20.38
CA LYS A 31 -9.59 1.72 -21.74
C LYS A 31 -8.06 1.70 -21.93
N ASN A 32 -7.31 1.58 -20.85
CA ASN A 32 -5.85 1.67 -20.89
C ASN A 32 -5.21 0.28 -20.66
N PRO A 33 -4.76 -0.40 -21.73
CA PRO A 33 -4.16 -1.73 -21.62
C PRO A 33 -2.74 -1.72 -21.03
N ALA A 34 -2.14 -0.54 -20.77
CA ALA A 34 -0.74 -0.43 -20.34
C ALA A 34 -0.56 -0.61 -18.81
N ALA A 35 -1.62 -0.52 -18.04
CA ALA A 35 -1.56 -0.69 -16.58
C ALA A 35 -2.88 -1.23 -16.05
N ASP A 36 -2.80 -2.30 -15.28
CA ASP A 36 -3.96 -2.89 -14.62
C ASP A 36 -4.27 -2.12 -13.33
N MET A 37 -5.53 -1.75 -13.13
CA MET A 37 -6.00 -1.19 -11.88
C MET A 37 -5.89 -2.25 -10.78
N TRP A 38 -5.03 -2.02 -9.79
CA TRP A 38 -4.90 -2.92 -8.64
C TRP A 38 -5.90 -2.59 -7.55
N GLY A 39 -6.23 -1.31 -7.35
CA GLY A 39 -7.27 -0.85 -6.45
C GLY A 39 -7.39 0.67 -6.37
N ILE A 40 -8.59 1.13 -5.95
CA ILE A 40 -8.87 2.53 -5.57
C ILE A 40 -9.38 2.51 -4.13
N TRP A 41 -8.84 3.38 -3.28
CA TRP A 41 -9.22 3.46 -1.88
C TRP A 41 -9.63 4.88 -1.51
N GLN A 42 -10.75 4.96 -0.79
CA GLN A 42 -11.19 6.16 -0.11
C GLN A 42 -10.69 6.18 1.33
N GLY A 43 -10.25 7.35 1.80
CA GLY A 43 -9.79 7.54 3.17
C GLY A 43 -10.91 7.39 4.20
N VAL A 44 -10.57 6.77 5.34
CA VAL A 44 -11.38 6.79 6.56
C VAL A 44 -10.68 7.68 7.59
N PHE A 45 -9.36 7.50 7.76
CA PHE A 45 -8.51 8.35 8.61
C PHE A 45 -7.16 8.60 7.92
N GLY A 46 -6.64 9.80 8.08
CA GLY A 46 -5.30 10.17 7.62
C GLY A 46 -5.20 10.56 6.14
N LEU A 47 -6.33 10.70 5.46
CA LEU A 47 -6.47 11.22 4.10
C LEU A 47 -7.55 12.29 4.09
N ALA A 48 -7.42 13.32 3.26
CA ALA A 48 -8.46 14.33 3.12
C ALA A 48 -9.70 13.74 2.43
N ALA A 49 -10.89 14.28 2.73
CA ALA A 49 -12.16 13.76 2.25
C ALA A 49 -12.31 13.81 0.71
N ASN A 50 -11.56 14.72 0.06
CA ASN A 50 -11.53 14.87 -1.40
C ASN A 50 -10.35 14.13 -2.05
N GLN A 51 -9.71 13.20 -1.35
CA GLN A 51 -8.56 12.45 -1.86
C GLN A 51 -8.87 10.96 -2.02
N LEU A 52 -8.25 10.37 -3.04
CA LEU A 52 -8.22 8.92 -3.27
C LEU A 52 -6.77 8.43 -3.32
N ILE A 53 -6.53 7.22 -2.84
CA ILE A 53 -5.33 6.47 -3.16
C ILE A 53 -5.67 5.56 -4.34
N VAL A 54 -4.84 5.60 -5.38
CA VAL A 54 -4.97 4.73 -6.55
C VAL A 54 -3.68 3.96 -6.73
N MET A 55 -3.80 2.65 -6.91
CA MET A 55 -2.66 1.81 -7.29
C MET A 55 -2.94 1.06 -8.57
N SER A 56 -1.97 1.11 -9.47
CA SER A 56 -1.93 0.31 -10.70
C SER A 56 -0.76 -0.65 -10.67
N ALA A 57 -0.91 -1.83 -11.29
CA ALA A 57 0.13 -2.80 -11.50
C ALA A 57 0.62 -2.73 -12.95
N HIS A 58 1.92 -2.95 -13.17
CA HIS A 58 2.52 -2.96 -14.51
C HIS A 58 3.75 -3.89 -14.55
N THR A 59 4.21 -4.21 -15.76
CA THR A 59 5.30 -5.18 -15.98
C THR A 59 6.69 -4.55 -15.98
N GLY A 60 6.80 -3.23 -15.98
CA GLY A 60 8.09 -2.52 -16.03
C GLY A 60 8.22 -1.45 -14.94
N PRO A 61 9.44 -0.94 -14.72
CA PRO A 61 9.70 0.06 -13.69
C PRO A 61 9.23 1.47 -14.06
N THR A 62 8.57 1.62 -15.17
CA THR A 62 8.04 2.91 -15.66
C THR A 62 6.53 2.90 -15.57
N ASP A 63 6.00 3.99 -15.02
CA ASP A 63 4.57 4.23 -14.96
C ASP A 63 4.02 4.62 -16.32
N GLY A 64 3.11 3.80 -16.86
CA GLY A 64 2.43 4.07 -18.13
C GLY A 64 1.16 4.91 -18.00
N TRP A 65 0.85 5.42 -16.81
CA TRP A 65 -0.38 6.18 -16.58
C TRP A 65 -0.29 7.58 -17.18
N ARG A 66 -1.31 7.93 -17.94
CA ARG A 66 -1.51 9.29 -18.42
C ARG A 66 -2.16 10.14 -17.33
N SER A 67 -1.95 11.45 -17.38
CA SER A 67 -2.62 12.39 -16.50
C SER A 67 -4.15 12.20 -16.60
N PHE A 68 -4.81 12.14 -15.45
CA PHE A 68 -6.26 12.12 -15.37
C PHE A 68 -6.77 13.57 -15.23
N ASP A 69 -7.61 14.00 -16.14
CA ASP A 69 -8.19 15.34 -16.10
C ASP A 69 -9.15 15.49 -14.92
N GLY A 70 -9.09 16.64 -14.24
CA GLY A 70 -9.98 16.96 -13.13
C GLY A 70 -9.48 16.53 -11.75
N CYS A 71 -8.23 16.12 -11.62
CA CYS A 71 -7.58 15.93 -10.32
C CYS A 71 -6.16 16.51 -10.31
N GLU A 72 -5.68 16.77 -9.10
CA GLU A 72 -4.28 17.08 -8.82
C GLU A 72 -3.58 15.82 -8.28
N VAL A 73 -2.37 15.56 -8.76
CA VAL A 73 -1.53 14.48 -8.26
C VAL A 73 -0.69 15.01 -7.10
N GLU A 74 -1.12 14.75 -5.88
CA GLU A 74 -0.42 15.17 -4.65
C GLU A 74 0.89 14.43 -4.44
N ALA A 75 0.90 13.14 -4.79
CA ALA A 75 2.07 12.31 -4.64
C ALA A 75 2.01 11.10 -5.59
N VAL A 76 3.19 10.65 -6.02
CA VAL A 76 3.36 9.45 -6.85
C VAL A 76 4.61 8.69 -6.42
N TRP A 77 4.50 7.37 -6.34
CA TRP A 77 5.61 6.46 -6.09
C TRP A 77 5.55 5.31 -7.08
N VAL A 78 6.66 5.11 -7.79
CA VAL A 78 6.87 3.90 -8.60
C VAL A 78 7.60 2.88 -7.74
N LEU A 79 6.99 1.73 -7.60
CA LEU A 79 7.29 0.76 -6.57
C LEU A 79 7.55 -0.61 -7.19
N ARG A 80 8.35 -1.44 -6.54
CA ARG A 80 8.45 -2.87 -6.81
C ARG A 80 7.89 -3.65 -5.63
N ALA A 81 7.18 -4.73 -5.90
CA ALA A 81 6.80 -5.67 -4.87
C ALA A 81 8.05 -6.34 -4.27
N THR A 82 8.02 -6.58 -2.97
CA THR A 82 9.08 -7.31 -2.26
C THR A 82 8.61 -8.72 -1.88
N ALA A 83 8.30 -8.97 -0.60
CA ALA A 83 7.77 -10.24 -0.15
C ALA A 83 6.34 -10.52 -0.66
N ARG A 84 5.56 -9.48 -0.87
CA ARG A 84 4.17 -9.52 -1.38
C ARG A 84 3.87 -8.26 -2.19
N PRO A 85 2.83 -8.30 -3.08
CA PRO A 85 2.01 -9.44 -3.45
C PRO A 85 2.74 -10.44 -4.35
N GLN A 86 2.26 -11.68 -4.41
CA GLN A 86 2.73 -12.71 -5.35
C GLN A 86 2.05 -12.61 -6.71
N SER A 87 0.96 -11.84 -6.81
CA SER A 87 0.16 -11.64 -8.02
C SER A 87 -0.21 -10.17 -8.15
N ALA A 88 -0.25 -9.69 -9.38
CA ALA A 88 -0.74 -8.35 -9.73
C ALA A 88 -2.26 -8.30 -9.92
N ALA A 89 -2.99 -9.40 -9.66
CA ALA A 89 -4.44 -9.41 -9.77
C ALA A 89 -5.09 -8.35 -8.88
N PRO A 90 -6.12 -7.65 -9.37
CA PRO A 90 -6.83 -6.62 -8.62
C PRO A 90 -7.35 -7.13 -7.27
N LEU A 91 -7.33 -6.25 -6.27
CA LEU A 91 -7.89 -6.56 -4.96
C LEU A 91 -9.43 -6.43 -5.01
N THR A 92 -10.13 -7.45 -4.48
CA THR A 92 -11.60 -7.51 -4.53
C THR A 92 -12.26 -7.62 -3.16
N ARG A 93 -11.46 -7.74 -2.09
CA ARG A 93 -11.96 -8.05 -0.75
C ARG A 93 -12.47 -6.79 -0.04
N ALA A 94 -13.72 -6.78 0.40
CA ALA A 94 -14.23 -5.72 1.25
C ALA A 94 -13.56 -5.73 2.62
N GLY A 95 -13.43 -4.56 3.27
CA GLY A 95 -12.81 -4.43 4.59
C GLY A 95 -12.09 -3.10 4.78
N VAL A 96 -11.25 -3.06 5.82
CA VAL A 96 -10.38 -1.94 6.14
C VAL A 96 -8.97 -2.24 5.61
N TYR A 97 -8.44 -1.31 4.84
CA TYR A 97 -7.06 -1.38 4.35
C TYR A 97 -6.24 -0.29 5.03
N VAL A 98 -5.12 -0.67 5.61
CA VAL A 98 -4.22 0.28 6.25
C VAL A 98 -2.93 0.35 5.44
N PHE A 99 -2.72 1.50 4.80
CA PHE A 99 -1.43 1.86 4.24
C PHE A 99 -0.54 2.34 5.38
N ARG A 100 0.64 1.75 5.48
CA ARG A 100 1.67 2.19 6.42
C ARG A 100 2.95 2.50 5.67
N ASP A 101 3.35 3.73 5.78
CA ASP A 101 4.57 4.24 5.18
C ASP A 101 5.67 4.25 6.25
N PHE A 102 6.85 3.70 5.91
CA PHE A 102 8.04 3.70 6.76
C PHE A 102 9.13 4.50 6.05
N TRP A 103 9.63 5.55 6.69
CA TRP A 103 10.81 6.30 6.23
C TRP A 103 12.06 5.67 6.82
N LEU A 104 12.98 5.23 5.96
CA LEU A 104 14.24 4.58 6.37
C LEU A 104 15.34 4.81 5.32
N PRO A 105 16.63 4.70 5.69
CA PRO A 105 17.74 4.62 4.74
C PRO A 105 17.57 3.42 3.81
N TYR A 106 17.94 3.56 2.54
CA TYR A 106 17.74 2.51 1.54
C TYR A 106 18.50 1.21 1.88
N GLU A 107 19.68 1.30 2.49
CA GLU A 107 20.46 0.15 2.98
C GLU A 107 19.69 -0.77 3.93
N HIS A 108 18.70 -0.24 4.68
CA HIS A 108 17.88 -1.00 5.62
C HIS A 108 16.63 -1.63 5.01
N VAL A 109 16.35 -1.37 3.71
CA VAL A 109 15.13 -1.90 3.06
C VAL A 109 15.10 -3.43 3.07
N ALA A 110 16.22 -4.09 2.75
CA ALA A 110 16.28 -5.56 2.70
C ALA A 110 16.00 -6.18 4.07
N GLU A 111 16.64 -5.67 5.12
CA GLU A 111 16.43 -6.13 6.49
C GLU A 111 14.99 -5.87 6.98
N ALA A 112 14.44 -4.69 6.69
CA ALA A 112 13.05 -4.36 7.03
C ALA A 112 12.03 -5.29 6.33
N VAL A 113 12.31 -5.73 5.11
CA VAL A 113 11.51 -6.72 4.37
C VAL A 113 11.60 -8.09 5.03
N GLU A 114 12.79 -8.55 5.41
CA GLU A 114 13.01 -9.83 6.09
C GLU A 114 12.29 -9.88 7.44
N LEU A 115 12.47 -8.85 8.27
CA LEU A 115 11.81 -8.73 9.57
C LEU A 115 10.29 -8.71 9.44
N SER A 116 9.76 -8.02 8.42
CA SER A 116 8.33 -7.99 8.12
C SER A 116 7.82 -9.37 7.73
N SER A 117 8.49 -10.06 6.81
CA SER A 117 8.09 -11.38 6.32
C SER A 117 8.13 -12.44 7.43
N ALA A 118 9.14 -12.38 8.30
CA ALA A 118 9.26 -13.26 9.46
C ALA A 118 8.16 -13.00 10.50
N ALA A 119 7.81 -11.72 10.74
CA ALA A 119 6.72 -11.36 11.65
C ALA A 119 5.36 -11.85 11.14
N TRP A 120 5.11 -11.78 9.83
CA TRP A 120 3.84 -12.21 9.23
C TRP A 120 3.59 -13.70 9.39
N LYS A 121 4.62 -14.54 9.25
CA LYS A 121 4.50 -16.00 9.47
C LYS A 121 3.97 -16.32 10.87
N THR A 122 4.44 -15.59 11.88
CA THR A 122 3.97 -15.74 13.26
C THR A 122 2.56 -15.18 13.43
N PHE A 123 2.30 -14.03 12.82
CA PHE A 123 1.05 -13.29 12.95
C PHE A 123 -0.12 -14.00 12.24
N GLU A 124 0.09 -14.52 11.03
CA GLU A 124 -0.93 -15.23 10.25
C GLU A 124 -1.22 -16.63 10.81
N GLY A 125 -0.26 -17.25 11.52
CA GLY A 125 -0.45 -18.52 12.21
C GLY A 125 -1.24 -18.44 13.51
N ALA A 126 -1.47 -17.23 14.05
CA ALA A 126 -2.17 -17.04 15.31
C ALA A 126 -3.67 -16.84 15.05
N ALA A 127 -4.50 -17.77 15.52
CA ALA A 127 -5.96 -17.76 15.34
C ALA A 127 -6.66 -16.49 15.91
N ALA A 128 -5.95 -15.72 16.75
CA ALA A 128 -6.47 -14.48 17.34
C ALA A 128 -6.49 -13.30 16.36
N TYR A 129 -5.79 -13.36 15.24
CA TYR A 129 -5.63 -12.21 14.33
C TYR A 129 -6.30 -12.47 13.00
N SER A 130 -7.22 -11.57 12.64
CA SER A 130 -7.82 -11.53 11.30
C SER A 130 -7.22 -10.36 10.51
N ALA A 131 -5.94 -10.49 10.15
CA ALA A 131 -5.22 -9.47 9.39
C ALA A 131 -4.35 -10.14 8.33
N GLU A 132 -4.29 -9.54 7.15
CA GLU A 132 -3.50 -10.06 6.04
C GLU A 132 -2.64 -8.95 5.41
N PRO A 133 -1.30 -9.08 5.46
CA PRO A 133 -0.41 -8.21 4.69
C PRO A 133 -0.61 -8.45 3.19
N MET A 134 -1.18 -7.48 2.49
CA MET A 134 -1.50 -7.56 1.07
C MET A 134 -0.29 -7.23 0.18
N GLY A 135 0.58 -6.33 0.64
CA GLY A 135 1.75 -5.93 -0.12
C GLY A 135 2.78 -5.17 0.72
N LEU A 136 4.04 -5.35 0.39
CA LEU A 136 5.17 -4.57 0.89
C LEU A 136 6.00 -4.12 -0.30
N PHE A 137 6.13 -2.82 -0.48
CA PHE A 137 6.66 -2.22 -1.69
C PHE A 137 7.83 -1.31 -1.36
N ALA A 138 8.92 -1.50 -2.09
CA ALA A 138 10.11 -0.65 -2.07
C ALA A 138 10.16 0.23 -3.33
N PRO A 139 11.02 1.28 -3.38
CA PRO A 139 11.27 2.00 -4.62
C PRO A 139 11.59 1.08 -5.79
N ALA A 140 11.02 1.35 -6.97
CA ALA A 140 11.25 0.54 -8.17
C ALA A 140 12.72 0.57 -8.62
N GLN A 141 13.37 1.71 -8.44
CA GLN A 141 14.78 1.91 -8.76
C GLN A 141 15.63 1.80 -7.50
N ALA A 142 16.85 1.29 -7.65
CA ALA A 142 17.84 1.30 -6.58
C ALA A 142 18.24 2.75 -6.27
N LEU A 143 18.45 3.02 -5.00
CA LEU A 143 18.88 4.32 -4.48
C LEU A 143 20.25 4.18 -3.81
N PRO A 144 21.01 5.28 -3.62
CA PRO A 144 22.18 5.28 -2.75
C PRO A 144 21.82 4.80 -1.33
N ASP A 145 22.72 4.04 -0.70
CA ASP A 145 22.47 3.36 0.58
C ASP A 145 21.95 4.28 1.69
N SER A 146 22.59 5.43 1.85
CA SER A 146 22.20 6.41 2.87
C SER A 146 20.99 7.28 2.50
N GLN A 147 20.49 7.18 1.27
CA GLN A 147 19.34 7.96 0.85
C GLN A 147 18.08 7.48 1.55
N GLU A 148 17.34 8.42 2.13
CA GLU A 148 16.02 8.11 2.69
C GLU A 148 15.04 7.73 1.61
N CYS A 149 14.28 6.67 1.85
CA CYS A 149 13.23 6.19 0.98
C CYS A 149 11.98 5.79 1.77
N LEU A 150 10.92 5.49 1.04
CA LEU A 150 9.67 4.98 1.59
C LEU A 150 9.53 3.49 1.30
N LEU A 151 9.29 2.71 2.34
CA LEU A 151 8.80 1.35 2.26
C LEU A 151 7.29 1.38 2.58
N HIS A 152 6.45 0.94 1.66
CA HIS A 152 5.00 0.98 1.77
C HIS A 152 4.44 -0.39 2.09
N LEU A 153 3.74 -0.53 3.21
CA LEU A 153 3.01 -1.72 3.61
C LEU A 153 1.51 -1.49 3.42
N LEU A 154 0.83 -2.43 2.78
CA LEU A 154 -0.62 -2.52 2.78
C LEU A 154 -1.08 -3.75 3.55
N THR A 155 -1.94 -3.55 4.55
CA THR A 155 -2.53 -4.63 5.34
C THR A 155 -4.05 -4.52 5.27
N TRP A 156 -4.71 -5.66 5.03
CA TRP A 156 -6.15 -5.80 5.06
C TRP A 156 -6.63 -6.31 6.43
N TYR A 157 -7.79 -5.84 6.84
CA TYR A 157 -8.53 -6.27 8.03
C TYR A 157 -10.02 -6.41 7.68
N PRO A 158 -10.77 -7.37 8.26
CA PRO A 158 -12.23 -7.45 8.07
C PRO A 158 -12.93 -6.16 8.53
N ASP A 159 -12.50 -5.61 9.66
CA ASP A 159 -13.08 -4.45 10.32
C ASP A 159 -12.06 -3.74 11.25
N PHE A 160 -12.49 -2.67 11.89
CA PHE A 160 -11.67 -1.92 12.83
C PHE A 160 -11.40 -2.67 14.15
N THR A 161 -12.29 -3.54 14.58
CA THR A 161 -12.08 -4.38 15.77
C THR A 161 -10.90 -5.32 15.55
N SER A 162 -10.82 -5.94 14.37
CA SER A 162 -9.69 -6.78 13.98
C SER A 162 -8.38 -5.99 13.91
N TRP A 163 -8.43 -4.74 13.41
CA TRP A 163 -7.26 -3.85 13.43
C TRP A 163 -6.83 -3.54 14.87
N GLU A 164 -7.75 -3.21 15.78
CA GLU A 164 -7.46 -2.91 17.17
C GLU A 164 -6.88 -4.15 17.90
N THR A 165 -7.49 -5.32 17.70
CA THR A 165 -7.00 -6.59 18.24
C THR A 165 -5.57 -6.88 17.77
N SER A 166 -5.24 -6.58 16.53
CA SER A 166 -3.90 -6.75 16.00
C SER A 166 -2.83 -5.88 16.68
N ARG A 167 -3.23 -4.86 17.43
CA ARG A 167 -2.32 -4.00 18.20
C ARG A 167 -1.94 -4.60 19.55
N GLN A 168 -2.70 -5.60 20.03
CA GLN A 168 -2.45 -6.36 21.27
C GLN A 168 -1.61 -7.60 20.98
N SER A 169 -0.49 -7.47 20.35
CA SER A 169 0.25 -8.49 19.63
C SER A 169 0.91 -9.55 20.50
N ASP A 170 1.05 -10.75 19.92
CA ASP A 170 1.94 -11.81 20.38
C ASP A 170 3.37 -11.29 20.64
N PRO A 171 4.00 -11.61 21.78
CA PRO A 171 5.33 -11.11 22.15
C PRO A 171 6.41 -11.40 21.09
N ALA A 172 6.37 -12.56 20.41
CA ALA A 172 7.37 -12.95 19.43
C ALA A 172 7.27 -12.16 18.11
N ALA A 173 6.03 -11.90 17.65
CA ALA A 173 5.80 -11.02 16.50
C ALA A 173 6.16 -9.58 16.85
N MET A 174 5.89 -9.15 18.09
CA MET A 174 6.19 -7.80 18.57
C MET A 174 7.69 -7.49 18.55
N GLN A 175 8.54 -8.44 18.96
CA GLN A 175 9.99 -8.24 18.92
C GLN A 175 10.50 -7.90 17.51
N ARG A 176 9.99 -8.58 16.48
CA ARG A 176 10.36 -8.30 15.09
C ARG A 176 9.82 -6.97 14.59
N PHE A 177 8.63 -6.56 15.02
CA PHE A 177 8.09 -5.24 14.73
C PHE A 177 8.87 -4.13 15.41
N ILE A 178 9.38 -4.37 16.64
CA ILE A 178 10.26 -3.44 17.34
C ILE A 178 11.59 -3.32 16.59
N ALA A 179 12.24 -4.43 16.25
CA ALA A 179 13.49 -4.43 15.49
C ALA A 179 13.34 -3.66 14.16
N ARG A 180 12.28 -3.91 13.40
CA ARG A 180 12.00 -3.13 12.17
C ARG A 180 11.80 -1.64 12.47
N ARG A 181 11.14 -1.28 13.59
CA ARG A 181 10.94 0.12 13.97
C ARG A 181 12.25 0.84 14.24
N GLU A 182 13.25 0.14 14.77
CA GLU A 182 14.60 0.71 15.00
C GLU A 182 15.30 1.09 13.70
N LEU A 183 14.99 0.43 12.58
CA LEU A 183 15.49 0.77 11.25
C LEU A 183 14.80 2.00 10.65
N THR A 184 13.64 2.41 11.20
CA THR A 184 12.80 3.47 10.63
C THR A 184 12.95 4.78 11.38
N ARG A 185 13.03 5.90 10.65
CA ARG A 185 13.04 7.25 11.24
C ARG A 185 11.65 7.71 11.66
N SER A 186 10.66 7.40 10.84
CA SER A 186 9.26 7.75 11.11
C SER A 186 8.30 6.79 10.42
N THR A 187 7.05 6.78 10.89
CA THR A 187 5.98 5.98 10.28
C THR A 187 4.68 6.77 10.22
N ARG A 188 3.92 6.56 9.16
CA ARG A 188 2.57 7.09 9.01
C ARG A 188 1.61 5.95 8.67
N ALA A 189 0.40 5.98 9.20
CA ALA A 189 -0.67 5.07 8.84
C ALA A 189 -1.87 5.84 8.29
N VAL A 190 -2.47 5.31 7.22
CA VAL A 190 -3.68 5.81 6.61
C VAL A 190 -4.67 4.66 6.52
N ALA A 191 -5.82 4.78 7.19
CA ALA A 191 -6.88 3.79 7.13
C ALA A 191 -7.84 4.13 5.99
N THR A 192 -8.17 3.14 5.18
CA THR A 192 -8.96 3.31 3.95
C THR A 192 -9.96 2.17 3.75
N ARG A 193 -10.88 2.36 2.83
CA ARG A 193 -11.74 1.31 2.28
C ARG A 193 -11.49 1.18 0.79
N LEU A 194 -11.40 -0.07 0.32
CA LEU A 194 -11.37 -0.36 -1.10
C LEU A 194 -12.73 -0.05 -1.70
N ILE A 195 -12.74 0.78 -2.74
CA ILE A 195 -13.95 1.16 -3.47
C ILE A 195 -13.95 0.63 -4.90
N PHE A 196 -12.80 0.12 -5.37
CA PHE A 196 -12.66 -0.57 -6.64
C PHE A 196 -11.42 -1.47 -6.68
N PRO A 197 -11.49 -2.64 -7.36
CA PRO A 197 -12.70 -3.32 -7.86
C PRO A 197 -13.50 -3.96 -6.71
N CYS A 198 -14.83 -3.91 -6.78
CA CYS A 198 -15.78 -4.54 -5.86
C CYS A 198 -16.81 -5.33 -6.67
#